data_dc047c99fa530faf764826fa4ce8c469
#
_entry.id   dc047c99fa530faf764826fa4ce8c469
#
_cell.length_a   1.000
_cell.length_b   1.000
_cell.length_c   1.000
_cell.angle_alpha   90.00
_cell.angle_beta   90.00
_cell.angle_gamma   90.00
#
_symmetry.space_group_name_H-M   'P 1'
#
loop_
_entity.id
_entity.type
_entity.pdbx_description
1 polymer ?
#
loop_
_entity_poly.entity_id
_entity_poly.type
_entity_poly.pdbx_seq_one_letter_code
_entity_poly.pdbx_strand_id
1 'polypeptide(L)'
;PVQGPQLAKLFNTIDSFDTHAKIPEHFAAVDKAAKENSHVSMISVGWDPGLFSLNRLFGNCFLPDGRDYTFWGKGVSQGHSDAIRRIEGVKDGKQYTIPVPEAIEAVRSGSNPDLTTRQKHTRECFVVAEEGADKARIENEIKTMPNYFADYDTTVHFISQEELDRDHSGIPHGGFVIRSGQTGKNGETKHIIEYSLKLGSNPEFTSSVLVAYARAVARLAAEKSYGAKTVFDIAPAYLSPKSGEELRKNLL
;
A
#
# COMPACT_ATOMS: atom_id res chain seq x y z
N PRO A 1 -16.41 4.06 -1.57
CA PRO A 1 -17.19 2.94 -1.02
C PRO A 1 -18.59 2.81 -1.64
N VAL A 2 -19.17 3.88 -2.21
CA VAL A 2 -20.53 3.84 -2.76
C VAL A 2 -20.59 3.12 -4.11
N GLN A 3 -19.66 3.37 -5.02
CA GLN A 3 -19.67 2.83 -6.39
C GLN A 3 -19.40 1.32 -6.45
N GLY A 4 -18.55 0.78 -5.59
CA GLY A 4 -18.19 -0.65 -5.59
C GLY A 4 -19.43 -1.56 -5.54
N PRO A 5 -20.27 -1.47 -4.50
CA PRO A 5 -21.50 -2.28 -4.43
C PRO A 5 -22.50 -2.01 -5.57
N GLN A 6 -22.55 -0.79 -6.11
CA GLN A 6 -23.41 -0.46 -7.25
C GLN A 6 -22.97 -1.17 -8.54
N LEU A 7 -21.65 -1.14 -8.82
CA LEU A 7 -21.08 -1.79 -10.00
C LEU A 7 -21.11 -3.31 -9.89
N ALA A 8 -20.91 -3.86 -8.69
CA ALA A 8 -20.97 -5.30 -8.43
C ALA A 8 -22.34 -5.92 -8.74
N LYS A 9 -23.42 -5.13 -8.76
CA LYS A 9 -24.76 -5.58 -9.23
C LYS A 9 -24.83 -5.81 -10.74
N LEU A 10 -23.98 -5.16 -11.50
CA LEU A 10 -24.08 -5.09 -12.96
C LEU A 10 -22.94 -5.83 -13.67
N PHE A 11 -21.79 -5.95 -13.02
CA PHE A 11 -20.55 -6.42 -13.64
C PHE A 11 -19.71 -7.26 -12.68
N ASN A 12 -18.84 -8.08 -13.24
CA ASN A 12 -17.66 -8.55 -12.53
C ASN A 12 -16.72 -7.35 -12.35
N THR A 13 -16.22 -7.12 -11.14
CA THR A 13 -15.46 -5.90 -10.81
C THR A 13 -14.14 -6.20 -10.14
N ILE A 14 -13.25 -5.21 -10.19
CA ILE A 14 -12.03 -5.15 -9.40
C ILE A 14 -11.80 -3.71 -8.96
N ASP A 15 -11.42 -3.51 -7.70
CA ASP A 15 -11.10 -2.20 -7.17
C ASP A 15 -9.77 -2.19 -6.38
N SER A 16 -9.23 -1.00 -6.17
CA SER A 16 -8.06 -0.74 -5.34
C SER A 16 -8.43 0.04 -4.07
N PHE A 17 -9.57 -0.26 -3.46
CA PHE A 17 -10.02 0.40 -2.24
C PHE A 17 -8.99 0.21 -1.10
N ASP A 18 -8.51 1.31 -0.54
CA ASP A 18 -7.37 1.34 0.39
C ASP A 18 -7.66 1.94 1.76
N THR A 19 -8.89 2.28 2.07
CA THR A 19 -9.26 2.75 3.41
C THR A 19 -9.29 1.56 4.37
N HIS A 20 -8.13 1.16 4.91
CA HIS A 20 -7.91 -0.08 5.66
C HIS A 20 -8.98 -0.35 6.73
N ALA A 21 -9.33 0.66 7.53
CA ALA A 21 -10.33 0.51 8.59
C ALA A 21 -11.75 0.18 8.08
N LYS A 22 -12.03 0.43 6.80
CA LYS A 22 -13.35 0.20 6.16
C LYS A 22 -13.37 -0.98 5.20
N ILE A 23 -12.29 -1.70 5.04
CA ILE A 23 -12.23 -2.88 4.15
C ILE A 23 -13.25 -3.95 4.55
N PRO A 24 -13.46 -4.30 5.83
CA PRO A 24 -14.46 -5.30 6.21
C PRO A 24 -15.89 -4.90 5.84
N GLU A 25 -16.25 -3.63 6.05
CA GLU A 25 -17.56 -3.08 5.69
C GLU A 25 -17.76 -3.06 4.17
N HIS A 26 -16.73 -2.61 3.44
CA HIS A 26 -16.71 -2.60 1.97
C HIS A 26 -16.86 -4.01 1.41
N PHE A 27 -16.12 -4.98 1.95
CA PHE A 27 -16.23 -6.39 1.57
C PHE A 27 -17.65 -6.91 1.72
N ALA A 28 -18.28 -6.72 2.87
CA ALA A 28 -19.63 -7.21 3.15
C ALA A 28 -20.67 -6.63 2.16
N ALA A 29 -20.56 -5.33 1.87
CA ALA A 29 -21.49 -4.66 0.95
C ALA A 29 -21.31 -5.14 -0.51
N VAL A 30 -20.06 -5.29 -0.96
CA VAL A 30 -19.73 -5.78 -2.30
C VAL A 30 -20.09 -7.27 -2.44
N ASP A 31 -19.81 -8.10 -1.44
CA ASP A 31 -20.09 -9.54 -1.44
C ASP A 31 -21.59 -9.82 -1.60
N LYS A 32 -22.41 -9.10 -0.82
CA LYS A 32 -23.87 -9.19 -0.94
C LYS A 32 -24.34 -8.84 -2.36
N ALA A 33 -23.90 -7.68 -2.88
CA ALA A 33 -24.30 -7.21 -4.20
C ALA A 33 -23.85 -8.18 -5.33
N ALA A 34 -22.64 -8.69 -5.25
CA ALA A 34 -22.10 -9.61 -6.23
C ALA A 34 -22.79 -10.99 -6.21
N LYS A 35 -23.02 -11.55 -5.02
CA LYS A 35 -23.71 -12.86 -4.87
C LYS A 35 -25.15 -12.80 -5.37
N GLU A 36 -25.91 -11.77 -5.00
CA GLU A 36 -27.30 -11.60 -5.42
C GLU A 36 -27.47 -11.46 -6.93
N ASN A 37 -26.41 -11.06 -7.65
CA ASN A 37 -26.44 -10.83 -9.09
C ASN A 37 -25.53 -11.76 -9.90
N SER A 38 -24.98 -12.83 -9.29
CA SER A 38 -24.11 -13.81 -9.94
C SER A 38 -22.86 -13.21 -10.58
N HIS A 39 -22.23 -12.28 -9.89
CA HIS A 39 -20.97 -11.66 -10.29
C HIS A 39 -19.81 -12.00 -9.34
N VAL A 40 -18.58 -11.80 -9.81
CA VAL A 40 -17.34 -11.86 -9.03
C VAL A 40 -16.80 -10.46 -8.87
N SER A 41 -16.47 -10.08 -7.65
CA SER A 41 -15.90 -8.76 -7.36
C SER A 41 -14.66 -8.89 -6.51
N MET A 42 -13.50 -8.47 -7.02
CA MET A 42 -12.29 -8.36 -6.22
C MET A 42 -12.16 -6.97 -5.63
N ILE A 43 -11.86 -6.91 -4.34
CA ILE A 43 -11.68 -5.65 -3.63
C ILE A 43 -10.25 -5.50 -3.11
N SER A 44 -9.85 -4.24 -2.91
CA SER A 44 -8.60 -3.87 -2.23
C SER A 44 -7.37 -4.48 -2.88
N VAL A 45 -7.31 -4.43 -4.21
CA VAL A 45 -6.21 -4.98 -5.02
C VAL A 45 -5.22 -3.89 -5.39
N GLY A 46 -4.00 -4.08 -4.97
CA GLY A 46 -2.89 -3.19 -5.27
C GLY A 46 -1.58 -3.78 -4.73
N TRP A 47 -0.61 -2.92 -4.47
CA TRP A 47 0.61 -3.40 -3.82
C TRP A 47 0.51 -3.32 -2.28
N ASP A 48 -0.23 -2.32 -1.70
CA ASP A 48 -0.61 -2.29 -0.29
C ASP A 48 -1.88 -1.42 -0.10
N PRO A 49 -3.04 -2.03 0.14
CA PRO A 49 -3.29 -3.47 0.29
C PRO A 49 -3.11 -4.26 -1.00
N GLY A 50 -2.81 -5.55 -0.86
CA GLY A 50 -2.63 -6.49 -1.97
C GLY A 50 -1.35 -7.31 -1.82
N LEU A 51 -0.29 -6.99 -2.57
CA LEU A 51 0.96 -7.77 -2.55
C LEU A 51 1.60 -7.78 -1.16
N PHE A 52 1.71 -6.64 -0.49
CA PHE A 52 2.23 -6.59 0.87
C PHE A 52 1.34 -7.33 1.86
N SER A 53 0.04 -7.35 1.63
CA SER A 53 -0.89 -8.17 2.43
C SER A 53 -0.58 -9.66 2.31
N LEU A 54 -0.34 -10.16 1.08
CA LEU A 54 0.11 -11.55 0.85
C LEU A 54 1.47 -11.82 1.48
N ASN A 55 2.42 -10.88 1.38
CA ASN A 55 3.75 -11.05 1.95
C ASN A 55 3.68 -11.15 3.49
N ARG A 56 2.81 -10.36 4.14
CA ARG A 56 2.52 -10.50 5.57
C ARG A 56 1.90 -11.86 5.89
N LEU A 57 0.91 -12.29 5.10
CA LEU A 57 0.28 -13.61 5.27
C LEU A 57 1.31 -14.74 5.15
N PHE A 58 2.12 -14.75 4.11
CA PHE A 58 3.16 -15.77 3.91
C PHE A 58 4.18 -15.75 5.06
N GLY A 59 4.61 -14.56 5.49
CA GLY A 59 5.48 -14.43 6.64
C GLY A 59 4.88 -15.08 7.90
N ASN A 60 3.61 -14.81 8.18
CA ASN A 60 2.89 -15.41 9.31
C ASN A 60 2.74 -16.93 9.18
N CYS A 61 2.47 -17.45 7.98
CA CYS A 61 2.31 -18.88 7.76
C CYS A 61 3.63 -19.65 7.88
N PHE A 62 4.72 -19.09 7.34
CA PHE A 62 6.00 -19.80 7.26
C PHE A 62 6.87 -19.62 8.51
N LEU A 63 6.67 -18.53 9.22
CA LEU A 63 7.41 -18.18 10.44
C LEU A 63 6.43 -17.68 11.51
N PRO A 64 5.58 -18.57 12.09
CA PRO A 64 4.49 -18.16 12.99
C PRO A 64 4.99 -17.48 14.27
N ASP A 65 6.13 -17.91 14.82
CA ASP A 65 6.78 -17.22 15.93
C ASP A 65 7.62 -16.05 15.44
N GLY A 66 6.99 -14.90 15.26
CA GLY A 66 7.65 -13.71 14.75
C GLY A 66 6.75 -12.48 14.70
N ARG A 67 7.31 -11.36 14.24
CA ARG A 67 6.64 -10.05 14.11
C ARG A 67 6.75 -9.52 12.69
N ASP A 68 5.68 -8.89 12.22
CA ASP A 68 5.67 -8.20 10.93
C ASP A 68 6.00 -6.72 11.10
N TYR A 69 6.83 -6.24 10.20
CA TYR A 69 7.14 -4.82 10.07
C TYR A 69 6.88 -4.38 8.64
N THR A 70 6.16 -3.29 8.47
CA THR A 70 5.98 -2.66 7.16
C THR A 70 6.60 -1.28 7.19
N PHE A 71 7.46 -1.01 6.21
CA PHE A 71 8.07 0.29 5.96
C PHE A 71 7.66 0.74 4.56
N TRP A 72 7.05 1.93 4.47
CA TRP A 72 6.65 2.53 3.20
C TRP A 72 7.65 3.60 2.78
N GLY A 73 7.98 3.65 1.50
CA GLY A 73 8.86 4.68 0.94
C GLY A 73 10.24 4.12 0.50
N LYS A 74 11.14 4.97 0.07
CA LYS A 74 10.90 6.40 -0.17
C LYS A 74 9.83 6.56 -1.26
N GLY A 75 8.76 7.32 -0.98
CA GLY A 75 7.72 7.45 -1.98
C GLY A 75 6.72 8.58 -1.73
N VAL A 76 6.13 9.05 -2.82
CA VAL A 76 5.13 10.11 -2.83
C VAL A 76 3.78 9.57 -2.38
N SER A 77 3.24 10.08 -1.28
CA SER A 77 1.86 9.83 -0.89
C SER A 77 0.94 10.86 -1.54
N GLN A 78 0.07 10.41 -2.42
CA GLN A 78 -0.87 11.31 -3.10
C GLN A 78 -1.90 11.90 -2.16
N GLY A 79 -2.46 11.08 -1.24
CA GLY A 79 -3.44 11.57 -0.26
C GLY A 79 -2.87 12.63 0.69
N HIS A 80 -1.62 12.45 1.16
CA HIS A 80 -0.95 13.45 1.98
C HIS A 80 -0.59 14.72 1.18
N SER A 81 -0.14 14.56 -0.06
CA SER A 81 0.13 15.69 -0.96
C SER A 81 -1.15 16.49 -1.24
N ASP A 82 -2.28 15.80 -1.41
CA ASP A 82 -3.58 16.43 -1.59
C ASP A 82 -4.05 17.20 -0.35
N ALA A 83 -3.80 16.66 0.84
CA ALA A 83 -4.10 17.36 2.09
C ALA A 83 -3.29 18.65 2.23
N ILE A 84 -2.02 18.66 1.84
CA ILE A 84 -1.17 19.87 1.82
C ILE A 84 -1.74 20.91 0.86
N ARG A 85 -2.14 20.52 -0.36
CA ARG A 85 -2.69 21.44 -1.37
C ARG A 85 -4.01 22.09 -0.99
N ARG A 86 -4.70 21.57 0.03
CA ARG A 86 -5.96 22.17 0.54
C ARG A 86 -5.73 23.24 1.62
N ILE A 87 -4.51 23.43 2.06
CA ILE A 87 -4.17 24.46 3.04
C ILE A 87 -4.20 25.83 2.33
N GLU A 88 -4.87 26.80 2.94
CA GLU A 88 -4.94 28.16 2.41
C GLU A 88 -3.53 28.77 2.24
N GLY A 89 -3.26 29.37 1.08
CA GLY A 89 -1.96 29.94 0.73
C GLY A 89 -0.96 28.90 0.20
N VAL A 90 -1.37 27.65 -0.03
CA VAL A 90 -0.58 26.64 -0.74
C VAL A 90 -1.05 26.55 -2.17
N LYS A 91 -0.14 26.79 -3.11
CA LYS A 91 -0.36 26.66 -4.55
C LYS A 91 -0.21 25.21 -5.02
N ASP A 92 0.83 24.51 -4.56
CA ASP A 92 1.10 23.11 -4.87
C ASP A 92 1.98 22.47 -3.78
N GLY A 93 2.04 21.12 -3.77
CA GLY A 93 2.88 20.42 -2.81
C GLY A 93 2.96 18.93 -3.04
N LYS A 94 4.10 18.37 -2.65
CA LYS A 94 4.40 16.93 -2.66
C LYS A 94 4.88 16.49 -1.28
N GLN A 95 4.41 15.33 -0.85
CA GLN A 95 4.87 14.72 0.39
C GLN A 95 5.52 13.37 0.11
N TYR A 96 6.69 13.15 0.71
CA TYR A 96 7.39 11.89 0.70
C TYR A 96 7.34 11.20 2.06
N THR A 97 6.97 9.93 2.06
CA THR A 97 7.17 9.04 3.20
C THR A 97 8.56 8.43 3.09
N ILE A 98 9.34 8.53 4.15
CA ILE A 98 10.72 8.06 4.19
C ILE A 98 10.87 7.10 5.37
N PRO A 99 11.22 5.83 5.12
CA PRO A 99 11.50 4.90 6.21
C PRO A 99 12.82 5.26 6.89
N VAL A 100 12.86 5.14 8.21
CA VAL A 100 14.05 5.40 9.03
C VAL A 100 15.03 4.24 8.87
N PRO A 101 16.26 4.47 8.34
CA PRO A 101 17.21 3.40 8.07
C PRO A 101 17.58 2.58 9.31
N GLU A 102 17.77 3.24 10.45
CA GLU A 102 18.12 2.62 11.72
C GLU A 102 17.05 1.66 12.22
N ALA A 103 15.77 2.00 11.98
CA ALA A 103 14.64 1.15 12.32
C ALA A 103 14.60 -0.11 11.43
N ILE A 104 14.88 0.04 10.12
CA ILE A 104 14.97 -1.09 9.20
C ILE A 104 16.08 -2.04 9.62
N GLU A 105 17.28 -1.51 9.90
CA GLU A 105 18.45 -2.33 10.31
C GLU A 105 18.22 -3.00 11.67
N ALA A 106 17.57 -2.33 12.61
CA ALA A 106 17.17 -2.94 13.88
C ALA A 106 16.25 -4.16 13.67
N VAL A 107 15.29 -4.06 12.74
CA VAL A 107 14.44 -5.21 12.41
C VAL A 107 15.22 -6.31 11.72
N ARG A 108 16.08 -5.98 10.75
CA ARG A 108 16.93 -6.93 10.02
C ARG A 108 17.92 -7.68 10.93
N SER A 109 18.33 -7.06 12.03
CA SER A 109 19.18 -7.74 13.03
C SER A 109 18.48 -8.86 13.81
N GLY A 110 17.15 -8.98 13.68
CA GLY A 110 16.34 -9.94 14.43
C GLY A 110 16.11 -9.54 15.89
N SER A 111 16.29 -8.26 16.24
CA SER A 111 16.06 -7.76 17.61
C SER A 111 14.56 -7.61 17.97
N ASN A 112 13.68 -7.66 16.97
CA ASN A 112 12.22 -7.52 17.13
C ASN A 112 11.81 -6.27 17.93
N PRO A 113 12.27 -5.06 17.58
CA PRO A 113 12.02 -3.85 18.35
C PRO A 113 10.53 -3.47 18.34
N ASP A 114 10.08 -2.88 19.45
CA ASP A 114 8.81 -2.15 19.46
C ASP A 114 9.03 -0.77 18.85
N LEU A 115 8.44 -0.53 17.67
CA LEU A 115 8.61 0.72 16.93
C LEU A 115 7.29 1.48 16.82
N THR A 116 7.29 2.70 17.27
CA THR A 116 6.20 3.65 17.04
C THR A 116 6.17 4.10 15.57
N THR A 117 5.07 4.70 15.14
CA THR A 117 4.93 5.30 13.80
C THR A 117 6.08 6.27 13.51
N ARG A 118 6.39 7.16 14.46
CA ARG A 118 7.46 8.16 14.38
C ARG A 118 8.86 7.53 14.23
N GLN A 119 9.10 6.43 14.92
CA GLN A 119 10.38 5.72 14.81
C GLN A 119 10.55 4.97 13.49
N LYS A 120 9.44 4.62 12.81
CA LYS A 120 9.50 3.89 11.54
C LYS A 120 9.65 4.80 10.33
N HIS A 121 9.03 5.99 10.36
CA HIS A 121 8.96 6.87 9.20
C HIS A 121 9.08 8.33 9.57
N THR A 122 9.74 9.09 8.68
CA THR A 122 9.68 10.55 8.63
C THR A 122 8.85 11.02 7.45
N ARG A 123 8.50 12.30 7.47
CA ARG A 123 7.78 12.97 6.38
C ARG A 123 8.62 14.13 5.85
N GLU A 124 8.71 14.21 4.52
CA GLU A 124 9.35 15.33 3.84
C GLU A 124 8.35 15.96 2.88
N CYS A 125 8.09 17.26 3.06
CA CYS A 125 7.10 18.01 2.30
C CYS A 125 7.79 19.09 1.50
N PHE A 126 7.54 19.14 0.20
CA PHE A 126 7.98 20.20 -0.71
C PHE A 126 6.75 21.00 -1.11
N VAL A 127 6.73 22.29 -0.73
CA VAL A 127 5.53 23.12 -0.77
C VAL A 127 5.81 24.39 -1.57
N VAL A 128 4.94 24.67 -2.53
CA VAL A 128 4.90 25.94 -3.25
C VAL A 128 3.84 26.82 -2.59
N ALA A 129 4.28 27.85 -1.90
CA ALA A 129 3.38 28.82 -1.28
C ALA A 129 2.96 29.91 -2.29
N GLU A 130 1.75 30.45 -2.12
CA GLU A 130 1.31 31.62 -2.84
C GLU A 130 2.16 32.84 -2.44
N GLU A 131 2.20 33.87 -3.29
CA GLU A 131 2.91 35.10 -3.01
C GLU A 131 2.32 35.80 -1.78
N GLY A 132 3.18 36.17 -0.82
CA GLY A 132 2.77 36.78 0.43
C GLY A 132 2.14 35.85 1.48
N ALA A 133 2.04 34.55 1.20
CA ALA A 133 1.50 33.60 2.17
C ALA A 133 2.38 33.47 3.42
N ASP A 134 1.74 33.27 4.56
CA ASP A 134 2.41 33.03 5.85
C ASP A 134 2.97 31.59 5.89
N LYS A 135 4.24 31.44 5.51
CA LYS A 135 4.95 30.16 5.48
C LYS A 135 5.04 29.51 6.85
N ALA A 136 5.17 30.29 7.93
CA ALA A 136 5.27 29.75 9.27
C ALA A 136 3.94 29.12 9.72
N ARG A 137 2.82 29.77 9.39
CA ARG A 137 1.48 29.21 9.61
C ARG A 137 1.28 27.92 8.82
N ILE A 138 1.61 27.93 7.53
CA ILE A 138 1.48 26.75 6.64
C ILE A 138 2.30 25.58 7.20
N GLU A 139 3.57 25.82 7.56
CA GLU A 139 4.44 24.79 8.13
C GLU A 139 3.85 24.20 9.42
N ASN A 140 3.37 25.05 10.32
CA ASN A 140 2.75 24.59 11.57
C ASN A 140 1.47 23.79 11.30
N GLU A 141 0.63 24.25 10.37
CA GLU A 141 -0.61 23.55 10.01
C GLU A 141 -0.33 22.15 9.41
N ILE A 142 0.70 22.04 8.56
CA ILE A 142 1.15 20.74 8.05
C ILE A 142 1.59 19.85 9.22
N LYS A 143 2.55 20.30 10.03
CA LYS A 143 3.16 19.49 11.10
C LYS A 143 2.17 19.03 12.17
N THR A 144 1.10 19.78 12.39
CA THR A 144 0.08 19.47 13.41
C THR A 144 -1.17 18.81 12.86
N MET A 145 -1.26 18.58 11.54
CA MET A 145 -2.45 18.02 10.91
C MET A 145 -2.75 16.60 11.39
N PRO A 146 -3.89 16.36 12.05
CA PRO A 146 -4.27 15.06 12.57
C PRO A 146 -4.43 14.02 11.45
N ASN A 147 -4.11 12.76 11.75
CA ASN A 147 -4.19 11.61 10.84
C ASN A 147 -3.23 11.63 9.63
N TYR A 148 -2.50 12.72 9.40
CA TYR A 148 -1.56 12.87 8.30
C TYR A 148 -0.12 13.05 8.75
N PHE A 149 0.14 14.04 9.60
CA PHE A 149 1.50 14.48 9.93
C PHE A 149 1.81 14.54 11.43
N ALA A 150 0.80 14.74 12.30
CA ALA A 150 1.00 14.97 13.73
C ALA A 150 1.79 13.85 14.45
N ASP A 151 1.67 12.60 13.96
CA ASP A 151 2.34 11.44 14.54
C ASP A 151 3.75 11.19 13.96
N TYR A 152 4.28 12.11 13.14
CA TYR A 152 5.55 11.95 12.43
C TYR A 152 6.50 13.11 12.68
N ASP A 153 7.80 12.85 12.52
CA ASP A 153 8.78 13.91 12.33
C ASP A 153 8.67 14.41 10.89
N THR A 154 8.22 15.65 10.75
CA THR A 154 7.90 16.25 9.45
C THR A 154 8.80 17.44 9.18
N THR A 155 9.48 17.40 8.04
CA THR A 155 10.25 18.54 7.50
C THR A 155 9.49 19.18 6.35
N VAL A 156 9.42 20.51 6.32
CA VAL A 156 8.75 21.26 5.27
C VAL A 156 9.76 22.16 4.56
N HIS A 157 9.85 22.02 3.25
CA HIS A 157 10.69 22.81 2.37
C HIS A 157 9.79 23.69 1.50
N PHE A 158 9.98 25.00 1.55
CA PHE A 158 9.31 25.91 0.62
C PHE A 158 10.19 26.12 -0.60
N ILE A 159 9.68 25.73 -1.77
CA ILE A 159 10.38 25.76 -3.06
C ILE A 159 9.56 26.50 -4.12
N SER A 160 10.16 26.79 -5.27
CA SER A 160 9.45 27.33 -6.42
C SER A 160 8.64 26.27 -7.17
N GLN A 161 7.69 26.69 -8.00
CA GLN A 161 6.95 25.78 -8.88
C GLN A 161 7.89 25.08 -9.87
N GLU A 162 8.88 25.79 -10.39
CA GLU A 162 9.87 25.27 -11.33
C GLU A 162 10.72 24.16 -10.69
N GLU A 163 11.11 24.32 -9.43
CA GLU A 163 11.81 23.27 -8.66
C GLU A 163 10.90 22.07 -8.41
N LEU A 164 9.63 22.29 -8.05
CA LEU A 164 8.68 21.21 -7.83
C LEU A 164 8.47 20.41 -9.12
N ASP A 165 8.29 21.06 -10.25
CA ASP A 165 8.06 20.44 -11.55
C ASP A 165 9.30 19.71 -12.06
N ARG A 166 10.49 20.26 -11.86
CA ARG A 166 11.76 19.65 -12.28
C ARG A 166 12.14 18.44 -11.43
N ASP A 167 12.08 18.56 -10.11
CA ASP A 167 12.70 17.62 -9.18
C ASP A 167 11.69 16.65 -8.54
N HIS A 168 10.40 16.98 -8.57
CA HIS A 168 9.33 16.26 -7.89
C HIS A 168 8.14 15.88 -8.77
N SER A 169 8.28 15.90 -10.10
CA SER A 169 7.20 15.54 -11.04
C SER A 169 6.81 14.07 -10.98
N GLY A 170 7.75 13.19 -10.66
CA GLY A 170 7.53 11.75 -10.57
C GLY A 170 6.63 11.34 -9.40
N ILE A 171 6.14 10.10 -9.46
CA ILE A 171 5.32 9.49 -8.40
C ILE A 171 5.96 8.14 -7.99
N PRO A 172 7.24 8.11 -7.59
CA PRO A 172 7.89 6.89 -7.13
C PRO A 172 7.29 6.46 -5.78
N HIS A 173 7.32 5.17 -5.53
CA HIS A 173 6.96 4.61 -4.23
C HIS A 173 7.65 3.26 -3.99
N GLY A 174 7.23 2.55 -2.96
CA GLY A 174 7.71 1.23 -2.61
C GLY A 174 7.79 1.03 -1.11
N GLY A 175 8.62 0.10 -0.70
CA GLY A 175 8.84 -0.18 0.71
C GLY A 175 9.25 -1.62 0.97
N PHE A 176 9.11 -2.03 2.23
CA PHE A 176 9.50 -3.34 2.71
C PHE A 176 8.41 -3.96 3.57
N VAL A 177 8.20 -5.25 3.43
CA VAL A 177 7.55 -6.10 4.45
C VAL A 177 8.62 -7.04 4.98
N ILE A 178 8.89 -6.95 6.28
CA ILE A 178 9.89 -7.76 6.94
C ILE A 178 9.20 -8.58 8.03
N ARG A 179 9.32 -9.89 7.94
CA ARG A 179 8.98 -10.82 9.02
C ARG A 179 10.24 -11.20 9.74
N SER A 180 10.37 -10.82 11.00
CA SER A 180 11.44 -11.24 11.89
C SER A 180 10.90 -12.23 12.90
N GLY A 181 11.50 -13.40 12.98
CA GLY A 181 11.02 -14.46 13.86
C GLY A 181 12.06 -15.53 14.12
N GLN A 182 11.61 -16.63 14.73
CA GLN A 182 12.50 -17.68 15.20
C GLN A 182 11.88 -19.06 15.06
N THR A 183 12.74 -20.07 15.07
CA THR A 183 12.40 -21.48 15.12
C THR A 183 13.27 -22.19 16.16
N GLY A 184 12.96 -23.47 16.41
CA GLY A 184 13.60 -24.27 17.44
C GLY A 184 12.77 -24.30 18.73
N LYS A 185 13.03 -25.27 19.60
CA LYS A 185 12.23 -25.51 20.82
C LYS A 185 12.25 -24.32 21.78
N ASN A 186 13.37 -23.56 21.80
CA ASN A 186 13.57 -22.43 22.66
C ASN A 186 13.76 -21.12 21.86
N GLY A 187 13.40 -21.11 20.57
CA GLY A 187 13.58 -19.93 19.72
C GLY A 187 15.06 -19.60 19.39
N GLU A 188 15.92 -20.62 19.38
CA GLU A 188 17.36 -20.43 19.23
C GLU A 188 17.82 -20.05 17.83
N THR A 189 16.98 -20.31 16.80
CA THR A 189 17.35 -20.01 15.41
C THR A 189 16.52 -18.84 14.89
N LYS A 190 17.17 -17.72 14.60
CA LYS A 190 16.54 -16.51 14.07
C LYS A 190 16.44 -16.53 12.56
N HIS A 191 15.34 -16.00 12.05
CA HIS A 191 15.07 -15.88 10.62
C HIS A 191 14.49 -14.52 10.27
N ILE A 192 14.84 -14.06 9.07
CA ILE A 192 14.26 -12.86 8.44
C ILE A 192 13.69 -13.25 7.09
N ILE A 193 12.43 -12.89 6.84
CA ILE A 193 11.82 -12.92 5.51
C ILE A 193 11.60 -11.47 5.12
N GLU A 194 12.16 -11.05 4.00
CA GLU A 194 12.01 -9.66 3.54
C GLU A 194 11.51 -9.63 2.09
N TYR A 195 10.49 -8.83 1.86
CA TYR A 195 9.99 -8.47 0.53
C TYR A 195 10.17 -6.98 0.32
N SER A 196 10.69 -6.60 -0.83
CA SER A 196 10.98 -5.22 -1.18
C SER A 196 10.32 -4.85 -2.50
N LEU A 197 9.74 -3.66 -2.55
CA LEU A 197 9.26 -3.03 -3.78
C LEU A 197 9.96 -1.69 -3.99
N LYS A 198 10.42 -1.45 -5.23
CA LYS A 198 10.93 -0.17 -5.68
C LYS A 198 10.21 0.20 -6.97
N LEU A 199 9.27 1.11 -6.88
CA LEU A 199 8.34 1.47 -7.94
C LEU A 199 8.74 2.83 -8.53
N GLY A 200 9.00 2.88 -9.85
CA GLY A 200 9.22 4.14 -10.56
C GLY A 200 7.94 4.96 -10.69
N SER A 201 6.80 4.28 -10.79
CA SER A 201 5.47 4.88 -10.84
C SER A 201 4.49 4.03 -10.03
N ASN A 202 3.95 4.59 -8.96
CA ASN A 202 2.96 3.93 -8.13
C ASN A 202 1.68 3.57 -8.92
N PRO A 203 1.03 4.49 -9.66
CA PRO A 203 -0.21 4.18 -10.36
C PRO A 203 -0.03 3.15 -11.49
N GLU A 204 1.08 3.19 -12.22
CA GLU A 204 1.35 2.21 -13.29
C GLU A 204 1.53 0.80 -12.73
N PHE A 205 2.28 0.66 -11.65
CA PHE A 205 2.46 -0.64 -11.01
C PHE A 205 1.15 -1.16 -10.41
N THR A 206 0.38 -0.32 -9.74
CA THR A 206 -0.95 -0.68 -9.22
C THR A 206 -1.86 -1.15 -10.35
N SER A 207 -1.88 -0.46 -11.48
CA SER A 207 -2.63 -0.87 -12.65
C SER A 207 -2.20 -2.24 -13.19
N SER A 208 -0.90 -2.52 -13.19
CA SER A 208 -0.36 -3.84 -13.58
C SER A 208 -0.86 -4.96 -12.65
N VAL A 209 -0.90 -4.69 -11.34
CA VAL A 209 -1.46 -5.63 -10.36
C VAL A 209 -2.95 -5.86 -10.61
N LEU A 210 -3.73 -4.78 -10.82
CA LEU A 210 -5.15 -4.88 -11.14
C LEU A 210 -5.40 -5.73 -12.40
N VAL A 211 -4.62 -5.54 -13.46
CA VAL A 211 -4.72 -6.34 -14.70
C VAL A 211 -4.44 -7.83 -14.44
N ALA A 212 -3.46 -8.15 -13.61
CA ALA A 212 -3.18 -9.53 -13.23
C ALA A 212 -4.36 -10.17 -12.50
N TYR A 213 -4.94 -9.47 -11.54
CA TYR A 213 -6.10 -9.96 -10.79
C TYR A 213 -7.40 -9.94 -11.60
N ALA A 214 -7.54 -9.08 -12.62
CA ALA A 214 -8.66 -9.14 -13.56
C ALA A 214 -8.72 -10.48 -14.31
N ARG A 215 -7.56 -11.12 -14.60
CA ARG A 215 -7.54 -12.49 -15.16
C ARG A 215 -8.15 -13.49 -14.19
N ALA A 216 -7.86 -13.36 -12.89
CA ALA A 216 -8.45 -14.21 -11.85
C ALA A 216 -9.97 -14.01 -11.78
N VAL A 217 -10.44 -12.77 -11.82
CA VAL A 217 -11.88 -12.44 -11.85
C VAL A 217 -12.57 -13.13 -13.02
N ALA A 218 -12.00 -13.07 -14.23
CA ALA A 218 -12.57 -13.69 -15.42
C ALA A 218 -12.65 -15.23 -15.28
N ARG A 219 -11.61 -15.86 -14.72
CA ARG A 219 -11.58 -17.33 -14.47
C ARG A 219 -12.60 -17.74 -13.42
N LEU A 220 -12.65 -17.03 -12.29
CA LEU A 220 -13.62 -17.30 -11.23
C LEU A 220 -15.06 -17.09 -11.69
N ALA A 221 -15.32 -16.10 -12.56
CA ALA A 221 -16.63 -15.90 -13.15
C ALA A 221 -17.04 -17.06 -14.06
N ALA A 222 -16.11 -17.58 -14.88
CA ALA A 222 -16.35 -18.78 -15.69
C ALA A 222 -16.63 -20.02 -14.83
N GLU A 223 -16.00 -20.13 -13.65
CA GLU A 223 -16.21 -21.18 -12.65
C GLU A 223 -17.45 -20.95 -11.78
N LYS A 224 -18.17 -19.84 -11.98
CA LYS A 224 -19.33 -19.43 -11.18
C LYS A 224 -19.03 -19.27 -9.68
N SER A 225 -17.82 -18.87 -9.34
CA SER A 225 -17.37 -18.62 -7.96
C SER A 225 -17.75 -17.19 -7.51
N TYR A 226 -19.03 -16.91 -7.48
CA TYR A 226 -19.61 -15.59 -7.25
C TYR A 226 -19.30 -15.02 -5.84
N GLY A 227 -19.44 -13.70 -5.72
CA GLY A 227 -19.24 -12.95 -4.50
C GLY A 227 -17.94 -12.13 -4.48
N ALA A 228 -17.72 -11.44 -3.38
CA ALA A 228 -16.48 -10.70 -3.19
C ALA A 228 -15.29 -11.64 -2.91
N LYS A 229 -14.12 -11.23 -3.38
CA LYS A 229 -12.83 -11.89 -3.17
C LYS A 229 -11.79 -10.85 -2.79
N THR A 230 -10.76 -11.29 -2.10
CA THR A 230 -9.55 -10.54 -1.80
C THR A 230 -8.34 -11.24 -2.42
N VAL A 231 -7.17 -10.66 -2.32
CA VAL A 231 -5.92 -11.30 -2.75
C VAL A 231 -5.66 -12.64 -2.03
N PHE A 232 -6.25 -12.86 -0.86
CA PHE A 232 -6.09 -14.09 -0.07
C PHE A 232 -6.86 -15.28 -0.64
N ASP A 233 -7.87 -15.03 -1.47
CA ASP A 233 -8.75 -16.06 -2.05
C ASP A 233 -8.26 -16.60 -3.39
N ILE A 234 -7.14 -16.07 -3.92
CA ILE A 234 -6.68 -16.33 -5.28
C ILE A 234 -5.46 -17.23 -5.29
N ALA A 235 -5.58 -18.40 -5.90
CA ALA A 235 -4.42 -19.22 -6.20
C ALA A 235 -3.49 -18.50 -7.20
N PRO A 236 -2.16 -18.44 -6.96
CA PRO A 236 -1.23 -17.65 -7.79
C PRO A 236 -1.29 -17.95 -9.29
N ALA A 237 -1.59 -19.20 -9.68
CA ALA A 237 -1.73 -19.57 -11.07
C ALA A 237 -2.85 -18.85 -11.82
N TYR A 238 -3.88 -18.36 -11.11
CA TYR A 238 -4.97 -17.57 -11.71
C TYR A 238 -4.52 -16.20 -12.24
N LEU A 239 -3.42 -15.68 -11.71
CA LEU A 239 -2.86 -14.37 -12.11
C LEU A 239 -2.06 -14.45 -13.41
N SER A 240 -1.51 -15.63 -13.73
CA SER A 240 -0.59 -15.80 -14.86
C SER A 240 -1.34 -15.96 -16.19
N PRO A 241 -0.85 -15.35 -17.28
CA PRO A 241 -1.31 -15.67 -18.63
C PRO A 241 -0.76 -17.01 -19.14
N LYS A 242 0.22 -17.62 -18.46
CA LYS A 242 0.86 -18.89 -18.83
C LYS A 242 0.03 -20.07 -18.38
N SER A 243 0.15 -21.19 -19.08
CA SER A 243 -0.44 -22.46 -18.68
C SER A 243 0.19 -23.04 -17.40
N GLY A 244 -0.51 -23.93 -16.73
CA GLY A 244 0.05 -24.63 -15.56
C GLY A 244 1.29 -25.46 -15.91
N GLU A 245 1.38 -26.01 -17.13
CA GLU A 245 2.56 -26.71 -17.62
C GLU A 245 3.77 -25.77 -17.74
N GLU A 246 3.58 -24.60 -18.37
CA GLU A 246 4.64 -23.59 -18.49
C GLU A 246 5.11 -23.06 -17.14
N LEU A 247 4.18 -22.86 -16.18
CA LEU A 247 4.52 -22.44 -14.82
C LEU A 247 5.40 -23.49 -14.13
N ARG A 248 5.02 -24.76 -14.17
CA ARG A 248 5.83 -25.85 -13.59
C ARG A 248 7.19 -25.98 -14.24
N LYS A 249 7.25 -25.86 -15.56
CA LYS A 249 8.51 -25.96 -16.31
C LYS A 249 9.50 -24.85 -16.01
N ASN A 250 9.00 -23.62 -15.79
CA ASN A 250 9.85 -22.42 -15.76
C ASN A 250 10.06 -21.84 -14.35
N LEU A 251 9.21 -22.21 -13.37
CA LEU A 251 9.22 -21.60 -12.04
C LEU A 251 9.38 -22.61 -10.90
N LEU A 252 9.32 -23.91 -11.17
CA LEU A 252 9.68 -24.98 -10.23
C LEU A 252 10.97 -25.67 -10.67
#